data_ff0ba6d14221a2eac7c147d1a2f7b1a0
#
_entry.id   ff0ba6d14221a2eac7c147d1a2f7b1a0
#
_cell.length_a   1.000
_cell.length_b   1.000
_cell.length_c   1.000
_cell.angle_alpha   90.00
_cell.angle_beta   90.00
_cell.angle_gamma   90.00
#
_symmetry.space_group_name_H-M   'P 1'
#
loop_
_entity.id
_entity.type
_entity.pdbx_description
1 polymer ?
#
loop_
_entity_poly.entity_id
_entity_poly.type
_entity_poly.pdbx_seq_one_letter_code
_entity_poly.pdbx_strand_id
1 'polypeptide(L)'
;YLRQRHIIITSPADFQRKILWASARDPEARAAMLAWREARSLAMNAPAKFALLEELFARHAGERVLVFSEYNTLVGEVSQRFAIPQITHKTVAEERRLILERFREGRYMRLVTGRVLNEGVDIPDCGVAIIVSGNATRREYIQRLGRVLRPKETRATLYELVTEGTTEERVSERRRTQA
;
A
#
# COMPACT_ATOMS: atom_id res chain seq x y z
N TYR A 1 -21.31 -14.64 9.48
CA TYR A 1 -21.91 -13.72 10.44
C TYR A 1 -22.78 -12.65 9.77
N LEU A 2 -22.23 -11.73 8.93
CA LEU A 2 -22.98 -10.62 8.32
C LEU A 2 -24.18 -11.11 7.49
N ARG A 3 -23.98 -12.12 6.65
CA ARG A 3 -25.05 -12.71 5.82
C ARG A 3 -26.13 -13.40 6.67
N GLN A 4 -25.73 -14.13 7.72
CA GLN A 4 -26.64 -14.84 8.61
C GLN A 4 -27.52 -13.89 9.44
N ARG A 5 -26.97 -12.70 9.78
CA ARG A 5 -27.67 -11.68 10.57
C ARG A 5 -28.31 -10.57 9.71
N HIS A 6 -28.32 -10.74 8.37
CA HIS A 6 -28.90 -9.80 7.40
C HIS A 6 -28.36 -8.36 7.57
N ILE A 7 -27.09 -8.23 8.01
CA ILE A 7 -26.47 -6.92 8.19
C ILE A 7 -25.98 -6.42 6.83
N ILE A 8 -26.66 -5.40 6.30
CA ILE A 8 -26.29 -4.73 5.06
C ILE A 8 -25.27 -3.63 5.38
N ILE A 9 -24.14 -3.66 4.70
CA ILE A 9 -23.08 -2.63 4.79
C ILE A 9 -23.13 -1.79 3.52
N THR A 10 -23.36 -0.50 3.68
CA THR A 10 -23.52 0.44 2.56
C THR A 10 -22.30 1.34 2.36
N SER A 11 -21.46 1.49 3.39
CA SER A 11 -20.26 2.34 3.34
C SER A 11 -19.17 1.84 4.30
N PRO A 12 -17.90 2.28 4.14
CA PRO A 12 -16.84 2.01 5.11
C PRO A 12 -17.16 2.51 6.53
N ALA A 13 -17.81 3.65 6.66
CA ALA A 13 -18.23 4.19 7.94
C ALA A 13 -19.34 3.34 8.58
N ASP A 14 -20.26 2.84 7.77
CA ASP A 14 -21.33 1.94 8.20
C ASP A 14 -20.78 0.58 8.66
N PHE A 15 -19.79 0.04 7.94
CA PHE A 15 -19.04 -1.13 8.37
C PHE A 15 -18.40 -0.93 9.74
N GLN A 16 -17.68 0.17 9.90
CA GLN A 16 -16.99 0.47 11.15
C GLN A 16 -17.97 0.58 12.31
N ARG A 17 -19.07 1.33 12.13
CA ARG A 17 -20.10 1.53 13.15
C ARG A 17 -20.80 0.21 13.51
N LYS A 18 -21.35 -0.53 12.53
CA LYS A 18 -22.16 -1.73 12.76
C LYS A 18 -21.30 -2.89 13.28
N ILE A 19 -20.12 -3.10 12.72
CA ILE A 19 -19.27 -4.21 13.10
C ILE A 19 -18.57 -3.97 14.44
N LEU A 20 -18.04 -2.77 14.69
CA LEU A 20 -17.42 -2.47 15.99
C LEU A 20 -18.46 -2.55 17.11
N TRP A 21 -19.66 -2.03 16.88
CA TRP A 21 -20.72 -2.10 17.88
C TRP A 21 -21.19 -3.54 18.13
N ALA A 22 -21.35 -4.36 17.10
CA ALA A 22 -21.67 -5.77 17.22
C ALA A 22 -20.55 -6.54 17.94
N SER A 23 -19.29 -6.32 17.58
CA SER A 23 -18.14 -7.02 18.18
C SER A 23 -17.89 -6.68 19.65
N ALA A 24 -18.41 -5.56 20.13
CA ALA A 24 -18.35 -5.20 21.56
C ALA A 24 -19.32 -6.03 22.43
N ARG A 25 -20.40 -6.54 21.83
CA ARG A 25 -21.52 -7.20 22.55
C ARG A 25 -21.72 -8.66 22.21
N ASP A 26 -21.30 -9.07 21.01
CA ASP A 26 -21.49 -10.41 20.46
C ASP A 26 -20.13 -11.09 20.25
N PRO A 27 -19.81 -12.18 20.99
CA PRO A 27 -18.55 -12.92 20.84
C PRO A 27 -18.39 -13.49 19.42
N GLU A 28 -19.46 -13.89 18.74
CA GLU A 28 -19.40 -14.40 17.37
C GLU A 28 -19.02 -13.29 16.39
N ALA A 29 -19.58 -12.08 16.55
CA ALA A 29 -19.18 -10.91 15.77
C ALA A 29 -17.70 -10.56 15.97
N ARG A 30 -17.21 -10.66 17.22
CA ARG A 30 -15.81 -10.43 17.57
C ARG A 30 -14.90 -11.46 16.89
N ALA A 31 -15.23 -12.74 16.98
CA ALA A 31 -14.49 -13.82 16.35
C ALA A 31 -14.44 -13.64 14.81
N ALA A 32 -15.57 -13.33 14.20
CA ALA A 32 -15.64 -13.06 12.76
C ALA A 32 -14.78 -11.85 12.34
N MET A 33 -14.77 -10.79 13.14
CA MET A 33 -13.95 -9.61 12.88
C MET A 33 -12.44 -9.91 13.03
N LEU A 34 -12.06 -10.69 14.04
CA LEU A 34 -10.66 -11.12 14.24
C LEU A 34 -10.19 -12.00 13.10
N ALA A 35 -10.97 -13.02 12.71
CA ALA A 35 -10.67 -13.89 11.59
C ALA A 35 -10.54 -13.10 10.26
N TRP A 36 -11.41 -12.11 10.03
CA TRP A 36 -11.31 -11.24 8.86
C TRP A 36 -10.03 -10.39 8.87
N ARG A 37 -9.65 -9.83 10.04
CA ARG A 37 -8.39 -9.08 10.19
C ARG A 37 -7.18 -9.96 9.95
N GLU A 38 -7.17 -11.16 10.48
CA GLU A 38 -6.10 -12.13 10.31
C GLU A 38 -5.95 -12.55 8.84
N ALA A 39 -7.04 -12.96 8.19
CA ALA A 39 -7.03 -13.31 6.78
C ALA A 39 -6.52 -12.16 5.90
N ARG A 40 -6.91 -10.93 6.23
CA ARG A 40 -6.42 -9.73 5.54
C ARG A 40 -4.94 -9.46 5.80
N SER A 41 -4.47 -9.65 7.04
CA SER A 41 -3.05 -9.51 7.38
C SER A 41 -2.20 -10.53 6.64
N LEU A 42 -2.63 -11.79 6.59
CA LEU A 42 -1.96 -12.86 5.83
C LEU A 42 -1.88 -12.54 4.34
N ALA A 43 -2.97 -12.06 3.74
CA ALA A 43 -2.98 -11.68 2.33
C ALA A 43 -2.02 -10.51 2.03
N MET A 44 -1.96 -9.53 2.92
CA MET A 44 -1.09 -8.36 2.75
C MET A 44 0.40 -8.68 2.95
N ASN A 45 0.72 -9.56 3.91
CA ASN A 45 2.08 -9.95 4.29
C ASN A 45 2.48 -11.28 3.65
N ALA A 46 1.86 -11.67 2.52
CA ALA A 46 2.18 -12.92 1.84
C ALA A 46 3.69 -13.00 1.54
N PRO A 47 4.39 -14.06 1.97
CA PRO A 47 5.83 -14.20 1.73
C PRO A 47 6.22 -14.07 0.25
N ALA A 48 5.32 -14.49 -0.64
CA ALA A 48 5.48 -14.35 -2.09
C ALA A 48 5.62 -12.88 -2.55
N LYS A 49 4.99 -11.92 -1.86
CA LYS A 49 5.15 -10.50 -2.19
C LYS A 49 6.56 -10.00 -1.91
N PHE A 50 7.17 -10.47 -0.83
CA PHE A 50 8.56 -10.09 -0.52
C PHE A 50 9.55 -10.71 -1.51
N ALA A 51 9.33 -11.96 -1.92
CA ALA A 51 10.15 -12.60 -2.95
C ALA A 51 10.03 -11.85 -4.29
N LEU A 52 8.82 -11.46 -4.66
CA LEU A 52 8.59 -10.68 -5.88
C LEU A 52 9.17 -9.26 -5.78
N LEU A 53 9.12 -8.62 -4.61
CA LEU A 53 9.81 -7.34 -4.37
C LEU A 53 11.32 -7.46 -4.58
N GLU A 54 11.93 -8.52 -4.08
CA GLU A 54 13.35 -8.79 -4.25
C GLU A 54 13.71 -8.94 -5.73
N GLU A 55 12.92 -9.72 -6.48
CA GLU A 55 13.09 -9.89 -7.93
C GLU A 55 12.94 -8.55 -8.68
N LEU A 56 11.92 -7.75 -8.34
CA LEU A 56 11.71 -6.44 -8.94
C LEU A 56 12.84 -5.47 -8.60
N PHE A 57 13.36 -5.51 -7.38
CA PHE A 57 14.52 -4.70 -7.00
C PHE A 57 15.79 -5.10 -7.74
N ALA A 58 15.99 -6.37 -8.04
CA ALA A 58 17.10 -6.84 -8.85
C ALA A 58 16.94 -6.42 -10.32
N ARG A 59 15.73 -6.56 -10.87
CA ARG A 59 15.40 -6.14 -12.25
C ARG A 59 15.62 -4.65 -12.50
N HIS A 60 15.34 -3.83 -11.50
CA HIS A 60 15.44 -2.37 -11.56
C HIS A 60 16.60 -1.81 -10.73
N ALA A 61 17.75 -2.53 -10.69
CA ALA A 61 18.88 -2.17 -9.83
C ALA A 61 19.46 -0.77 -10.11
N GLY A 62 19.39 -0.31 -11.37
CA GLY A 62 19.88 1.01 -11.81
C GLY A 62 18.83 2.13 -11.76
N GLU A 63 17.60 1.84 -11.33
CA GLU A 63 16.50 2.80 -11.33
C GLU A 63 16.05 3.16 -9.92
N ARG A 64 15.54 4.38 -9.76
CA ARG A 64 14.87 4.76 -8.50
C ARG A 64 13.52 4.12 -8.42
N VAL A 65 13.31 3.34 -7.33
CA VAL A 65 12.10 2.57 -7.10
C VAL A 65 11.37 3.10 -5.88
N LEU A 66 10.10 3.49 -6.06
CA LEU A 66 9.19 3.85 -4.98
C LEU A 66 8.26 2.68 -4.67
N VAL A 67 8.31 2.19 -3.43
CA VAL A 67 7.37 1.19 -2.93
C VAL A 67 6.28 1.88 -2.13
N PHE A 68 5.04 1.54 -2.39
CA PHE A 68 3.88 2.11 -1.71
C PHE A 68 3.02 1.04 -1.03
N SER A 69 2.61 1.33 0.21
CA SER A 69 1.59 0.56 0.93
C SER A 69 0.69 1.49 1.74
N GLU A 70 -0.61 1.18 1.81
CA GLU A 70 -1.53 1.86 2.73
C GLU A 70 -1.34 1.44 4.19
N TYR A 71 -0.61 0.36 4.45
CA TYR A 71 -0.45 -0.22 5.77
C TYR A 71 0.95 0.04 6.31
N ASN A 72 1.04 0.84 7.38
CA ASN A 72 2.32 1.21 7.99
C ASN A 72 3.10 0.02 8.55
N THR A 73 2.40 -1.05 8.97
CA THR A 73 3.05 -2.31 9.37
C THR A 73 3.86 -2.91 8.23
N LEU A 74 3.25 -3.01 7.04
CA LEU A 74 3.92 -3.52 5.85
C LEU A 74 5.04 -2.59 5.36
N VAL A 75 4.86 -1.27 5.50
CA VAL A 75 5.95 -0.30 5.24
C VAL A 75 7.16 -0.60 6.12
N GLY A 76 6.94 -0.83 7.43
CA GLY A 76 7.99 -1.19 8.37
C GLY A 76 8.68 -2.51 8.02
N GLU A 77 7.91 -3.54 7.69
CA GLU A 77 8.44 -4.86 7.31
C GLU A 77 9.29 -4.79 6.02
N VAL A 78 8.82 -4.06 4.99
CA VAL A 78 9.59 -3.83 3.75
C VAL A 78 10.88 -3.05 4.05
N SER A 79 10.79 -1.99 4.86
CA SER A 79 11.95 -1.17 5.26
C SER A 79 13.01 -2.01 5.96
N GLN A 80 12.61 -2.83 6.95
CA GLN A 80 13.53 -3.66 7.72
C GLN A 80 14.14 -4.77 6.87
N ARG A 81 13.32 -5.49 6.10
CA ARG A 81 13.75 -6.64 5.32
C ARG A 81 14.74 -6.26 4.23
N PHE A 82 14.55 -5.13 3.59
CA PHE A 82 15.38 -4.68 2.46
C PHE A 82 16.37 -3.57 2.83
N ALA A 83 16.43 -3.18 4.11
CA ALA A 83 17.29 -2.09 4.61
C ALA A 83 17.13 -0.80 3.80
N ILE A 84 15.89 -0.43 3.46
CA ILE A 84 15.58 0.79 2.71
C ILE A 84 14.87 1.84 3.58
N PRO A 85 15.08 3.14 3.34
CA PRO A 85 14.42 4.18 4.11
C PRO A 85 12.89 4.11 3.96
N GLN A 86 12.19 4.54 5.01
CA GLN A 86 10.73 4.59 5.02
C GLN A 86 10.22 6.00 5.36
N ILE A 87 9.06 6.36 4.76
CA ILE A 87 8.32 7.56 5.12
C ILE A 87 6.90 7.16 5.52
N THR A 88 6.54 7.49 6.77
CA THR A 88 5.19 7.26 7.32
C THR A 88 4.68 8.55 7.96
N HIS A 89 3.45 8.54 8.48
CA HIS A 89 2.91 9.66 9.27
C HIS A 89 3.72 9.96 10.56
N LYS A 90 4.55 9.02 11.00
CA LYS A 90 5.42 9.17 12.18
C LYS A 90 6.76 9.80 11.85
N THR A 91 7.14 9.84 10.57
CA THR A 91 8.41 10.42 10.13
C THR A 91 8.35 11.94 10.29
N VAL A 92 9.23 12.49 11.12
CA VAL A 92 9.28 13.93 11.36
C VAL A 92 9.70 14.69 10.11
N ALA A 93 9.30 15.97 10.02
CA ALA A 93 9.46 16.76 8.80
C ALA A 93 10.92 16.85 8.31
N GLU A 94 11.86 17.03 9.21
CA GLU A 94 13.29 17.15 8.89
C GLU A 94 13.86 15.82 8.34
N GLU A 95 13.54 14.70 8.98
CA GLU A 95 13.93 13.37 8.50
C GLU A 95 13.33 13.08 7.13
N ARG A 96 12.04 13.41 6.95
CA ARG A 96 11.34 13.27 5.67
C ARG A 96 12.04 14.06 4.57
N ARG A 97 12.39 15.32 4.83
CA ARG A 97 13.12 16.18 3.90
C ARG A 97 14.44 15.53 3.49
N LEU A 98 15.23 15.08 4.45
CA LEU A 98 16.51 14.44 4.21
C LEU A 98 16.39 13.15 3.38
N ILE A 99 15.40 12.29 3.68
CA ILE A 99 15.15 11.05 2.91
C ILE A 99 14.81 11.37 1.46
N LEU A 100 13.91 12.34 1.23
CA LEU A 100 13.49 12.74 -0.12
C LEU A 100 14.62 13.38 -0.91
N GLU A 101 15.45 14.19 -0.27
CA GLU A 101 16.65 14.80 -0.88
C GLU A 101 17.63 13.72 -1.33
N ARG A 102 17.97 12.77 -0.47
CA ARG A 102 18.85 11.64 -0.79
C ARG A 102 18.27 10.72 -1.87
N PHE A 103 16.96 10.55 -1.90
CA PHE A 103 16.27 9.80 -2.97
C PHE A 103 16.33 10.58 -4.29
N ARG A 104 16.20 11.92 -4.27
CA ARG A 104 16.33 12.78 -5.45
C ARG A 104 17.74 12.74 -6.03
N GLU A 105 18.75 12.75 -5.17
CA GLU A 105 20.18 12.68 -5.54
C GLU A 105 20.63 11.28 -5.98
N GLY A 106 19.78 10.25 -5.85
CA GLY A 106 20.14 8.88 -6.15
C GLY A 106 21.04 8.20 -5.11
N ARG A 107 21.23 8.81 -3.94
CA ARG A 107 21.92 8.16 -2.80
C ARG A 107 21.06 7.05 -2.20
N TYR A 108 19.75 7.21 -2.24
CA TYR A 108 18.78 6.16 -1.99
C TYR A 108 18.12 5.79 -3.30
N MET A 109 18.37 4.57 -3.77
CA MET A 109 17.76 4.05 -5.00
C MET A 109 16.37 3.47 -4.74
N ARG A 110 16.03 3.20 -3.49
CA ARG A 110 14.76 2.59 -3.07
C ARG A 110 14.20 3.35 -1.89
N LEU A 111 12.88 3.54 -1.90
CA LEU A 111 12.14 4.22 -0.83
C LEU A 111 10.80 3.52 -0.64
N VAL A 112 10.41 3.21 0.60
CA VAL A 112 9.08 2.73 0.91
C VAL A 112 8.28 3.81 1.63
N THR A 113 7.01 3.98 1.25
CA THR A 113 6.16 5.02 1.84
C THR A 113 4.75 4.52 2.13
N GLY A 114 4.17 5.06 3.20
CA GLY A 114 2.78 4.87 3.57
C GLY A 114 1.84 5.89 2.88
N ARG A 115 0.69 6.14 3.52
CA ARG A 115 -0.34 7.09 3.05
C ARG A 115 0.10 8.56 2.95
N VAL A 116 1.28 8.89 3.38
CA VAL A 116 1.81 10.27 3.46
C VAL A 116 1.86 10.97 2.10
N LEU A 117 1.84 10.21 0.99
CA LEU A 117 1.66 10.75 -0.37
C LEU A 117 0.38 11.58 -0.56
N ASN A 118 -0.60 11.44 0.35
CA ASN A 118 -1.86 12.17 0.31
C ASN A 118 -1.74 13.62 0.81
N GLU A 119 -0.65 13.94 1.51
CA GLU A 119 -0.49 15.19 2.25
C GLU A 119 0.32 16.26 1.48
N GLY A 120 0.40 16.15 0.14
CA GLY A 120 1.09 17.15 -0.67
C GLY A 120 2.61 17.07 -0.63
N VAL A 121 3.17 15.94 -0.18
CA VAL A 121 4.61 15.71 -0.20
C VAL A 121 5.10 15.59 -1.64
N ASP A 122 6.02 16.47 -2.03
CA ASP A 122 6.67 16.45 -3.33
C ASP A 122 7.72 15.32 -3.36
N ILE A 123 7.29 14.14 -3.88
CA ILE A 123 8.18 13.01 -4.07
C ILE A 123 8.96 13.21 -5.37
N PRO A 124 10.28 13.03 -5.34
CA PRO A 124 11.09 13.12 -6.53
C PRO A 124 10.69 12.10 -7.60
N ASP A 125 10.81 12.49 -8.86
CA ASP A 125 10.53 11.62 -10.00
C ASP A 125 11.26 10.28 -9.87
N CYS A 126 10.56 9.17 -10.10
CA CYS A 126 11.14 7.84 -10.16
C CYS A 126 10.66 7.11 -11.44
N GLY A 127 11.48 6.19 -11.94
CA GLY A 127 11.16 5.39 -13.13
C GLY A 127 10.21 4.23 -12.81
N VAL A 128 10.22 3.76 -11.56
CA VAL A 128 9.47 2.56 -11.14
C VAL A 128 8.72 2.83 -9.85
N ALA A 129 7.44 2.47 -9.85
CA ALA A 129 6.61 2.44 -8.65
C ALA A 129 6.02 1.03 -8.44
N ILE A 130 6.00 0.57 -7.18
CA ILE A 130 5.47 -0.74 -6.81
C ILE A 130 4.42 -0.55 -5.71
N ILE A 131 3.18 -0.95 -5.99
CA ILE A 131 2.10 -0.99 -5.00
C ILE A 131 2.08 -2.39 -4.39
N VAL A 132 2.39 -2.51 -3.11
CA VAL A 132 2.39 -3.81 -2.40
C VAL A 132 1.02 -4.13 -1.83
N SER A 133 0.29 -3.11 -1.36
CA SER A 133 -1.10 -3.27 -0.92
C SER A 133 -1.80 -1.91 -0.82
N GLY A 134 -3.11 -1.91 -0.97
CA GLY A 134 -3.91 -0.71 -0.79
C GLY A 134 -5.37 -0.87 -1.21
N ASN A 135 -6.25 -0.02 -0.67
CA ASN A 135 -7.67 0.04 -0.99
C ASN A 135 -8.05 1.29 -1.81
N ALA A 136 -7.09 2.17 -2.09
CA ALA A 136 -7.38 3.40 -2.82
C ALA A 136 -7.90 3.11 -4.23
N THR A 137 -8.76 3.98 -4.76
CA THR A 137 -9.23 3.86 -6.12
C THR A 137 -8.07 4.07 -7.09
N ARG A 138 -8.16 3.46 -8.30
CA ARG A 138 -7.15 3.65 -9.34
C ARG A 138 -6.91 5.12 -9.66
N ARG A 139 -7.96 5.94 -9.66
CA ARG A 139 -7.88 7.38 -9.92
C ARG A 139 -6.99 8.10 -8.90
N GLU A 140 -7.15 7.78 -7.61
CA GLU A 140 -6.31 8.34 -6.56
C GLU A 140 -4.85 7.90 -6.70
N TYR A 141 -4.61 6.62 -7.04
CA TYR A 141 -3.28 6.10 -7.29
C TYR A 141 -2.63 6.75 -8.53
N ILE A 142 -3.34 6.79 -9.65
CA ILE A 142 -2.81 7.38 -10.90
C ILE A 142 -2.57 8.88 -10.74
N GLN A 143 -3.45 9.61 -10.07
CA GLN A 143 -3.25 11.04 -9.81
C GLN A 143 -2.04 11.30 -8.90
N ARG A 144 -1.80 10.43 -7.91
CA ARG A 144 -0.66 10.52 -6.99
C ARG A 144 0.64 10.09 -7.65
N LEU A 145 0.62 8.94 -8.29
CA LEU A 145 1.78 8.40 -9.00
C LEU A 145 2.09 9.16 -10.28
N GLY A 146 1.09 9.73 -10.95
CA GLY A 146 1.29 10.59 -12.12
C GLY A 146 2.08 11.87 -11.83
N ARG A 147 2.19 12.26 -10.55
CA ARG A 147 3.09 13.33 -10.09
C ARG A 147 4.50 12.81 -9.85
N VAL A 148 4.65 11.52 -9.54
CA VAL A 148 5.90 10.85 -9.16
C VAL A 148 6.53 10.15 -10.37
N LEU A 149 5.69 9.54 -11.21
CA LEU A 149 6.09 8.88 -12.44
C LEU A 149 6.12 9.91 -13.60
N ARG A 150 7.13 10.79 -13.60
CA ARG A 150 7.36 11.69 -14.73
C ARG A 150 8.51 11.13 -15.57
N PRO A 151 8.21 10.58 -16.76
CA PRO A 151 9.26 10.18 -17.67
C PRO A 151 9.97 11.45 -18.21
N LYS A 152 11.25 11.59 -17.94
CA LYS A 152 12.07 12.61 -18.63
C LYS A 152 12.39 12.17 -20.07
N GLU A 153 12.54 10.87 -20.33
CA GLU A 153 12.85 10.30 -21.65
C GLU A 153 12.40 8.83 -21.83
N THR A 154 12.01 8.12 -20.74
CA THR A 154 11.63 6.70 -20.75
C THR A 154 10.27 6.47 -20.11
N ARG A 155 9.64 5.33 -20.45
CA ARG A 155 8.33 4.96 -19.89
C ARG A 155 8.46 4.68 -18.39
N ALA A 156 7.64 5.32 -17.57
CA ALA A 156 7.50 4.97 -16.17
C ALA A 156 6.72 3.65 -16.02
N THR A 157 7.19 2.79 -15.14
CA THR A 157 6.59 1.46 -14.90
C THR A 157 5.90 1.41 -13.54
N LEU A 158 4.65 0.95 -13.54
CA LEU A 158 3.87 0.71 -12.32
C LEU A 158 3.59 -0.78 -12.17
N TYR A 159 4.03 -1.35 -11.06
CA TYR A 159 3.68 -2.70 -10.63
C TYR A 159 2.62 -2.65 -9.53
N GLU A 160 1.68 -3.57 -9.58
CA GLU A 160 0.71 -3.81 -8.50
C GLU A 160 0.82 -5.27 -8.06
N LEU A 161 1.22 -5.51 -6.80
CA LEU A 161 1.34 -6.84 -6.22
C LEU A 161 0.00 -7.24 -5.61
N VAL A 162 -0.57 -8.33 -6.10
CA VAL A 162 -1.87 -8.85 -5.69
C VAL A 162 -1.72 -10.30 -5.25
N THR A 163 -2.24 -10.63 -4.07
CA THR A 163 -2.28 -12.02 -3.61
C THR A 163 -3.52 -12.69 -4.20
N GLU A 164 -3.30 -13.73 -5.01
CA GLU A 164 -4.34 -14.51 -5.65
C GLU A 164 -5.29 -15.17 -4.63
N GLY A 165 -6.56 -15.31 -4.98
CA GLY A 165 -7.58 -15.90 -4.11
C GLY A 165 -8.01 -15.01 -2.93
N THR A 166 -7.59 -13.74 -2.89
CA THR A 166 -7.89 -12.82 -1.80
C THR A 166 -8.79 -11.65 -2.21
N THR A 167 -9.18 -10.84 -1.22
CA THR A 167 -9.93 -9.60 -1.49
C THR A 167 -9.14 -8.58 -2.30
N GLU A 168 -7.82 -8.72 -2.39
CA GLU A 168 -6.96 -7.82 -3.17
C GLU A 168 -7.23 -7.95 -4.67
N GLU A 169 -7.54 -9.14 -5.19
CA GLU A 169 -7.93 -9.33 -6.60
C GLU A 169 -9.14 -8.47 -6.96
N ARG A 170 -10.20 -8.54 -6.15
CA ARG A 170 -11.42 -7.75 -6.40
C ARG A 170 -11.16 -6.25 -6.34
N VAL A 171 -10.24 -5.82 -5.49
CA VAL A 171 -9.84 -4.42 -5.38
C VAL A 171 -9.04 -4.02 -6.62
N SER A 172 -8.12 -4.85 -7.08
CA SER A 172 -7.33 -4.64 -8.29
C SER A 172 -8.21 -4.61 -9.55
N GLU A 173 -9.14 -5.55 -9.69
CA GLU A 173 -10.10 -5.58 -10.81
C GLU A 173 -10.95 -4.31 -10.89
N ARG A 174 -11.50 -3.84 -9.76
CA ARG A 174 -12.25 -2.57 -9.72
C ARG A 174 -11.40 -1.38 -10.17
N ARG A 175 -10.10 -1.38 -9.86
CA ARG A 175 -9.19 -0.34 -10.31
C ARG A 175 -8.97 -0.39 -11.81
N ARG A 176 -8.97 -1.57 -12.43
CA ARG A 176 -8.80 -1.75 -13.88
C ARG A 176 -10.04 -1.37 -14.67
N THR A 177 -11.24 -1.65 -14.13
CA THR A 177 -12.53 -1.41 -14.82
C THR A 177 -13.04 0.03 -14.72
N GLN A 178 -12.51 0.85 -13.81
CA GLN A 178 -12.89 2.27 -13.65
C GLN A 178 -11.94 3.23 -14.44
N ALA A 179 -11.31 2.73 -15.48
CA ALA A 179 -10.40 3.48 -16.35
C ALA A 179 -11.10 4.11 -17.54
#